data_c90c869c79274b1475e1ca36bc5caaa9
#
_entry.id   c90c869c79274b1475e1ca36bc5caaa9
#
_cell.length_a   1.000
_cell.length_b   1.000
_cell.length_c   1.000
_cell.angle_alpha   90.00
_cell.angle_beta   90.00
_cell.angle_gamma   90.00
#
_symmetry.space_group_name_H-M   'P 1'
#
loop_
_entity.id
_entity.type
_entity.pdbx_description
1 polymer ?
#
loop_
_entity_poly.entity_id
_entity_poly.type
_entity_poly.pdbx_seq_one_letter_code
_entity_poly.pdbx_strand_id
1 'polypeptide(L)'
;GVHAGSHGAKDGLTYNIGIIVAKHFISDASSFYWIVYRNIVELLQNQYYYGMLEVVDNKSMTDPNAVEEVPNTVLDHKVDGLIVLGQLSEDYIDRLMQHNLPTVFLDFYGSRDDVDSVLSDSFYGAYMLTSHLIENGHRRIGFLGSISSTSSIQDRYLGYYKALLENRIPLRQDWVIADRSNESDIFPEFTLPNDMPTAFVCNCDETAYKLVNQLKAA
;
A
#
# COMPACT_ATOMS: atom_id res chain seq x y z
N GLY A 1 -3.06 22.83 39.81
CA GLY A 1 -3.98 21.72 39.89
C GLY A 1 -4.44 21.38 38.49
N VAL A 2 -3.83 20.36 37.88
CA VAL A 2 -4.23 19.83 36.58
C VAL A 2 -5.34 18.83 36.88
N HIS A 3 -6.55 19.11 36.46
CA HIS A 3 -7.65 18.13 36.50
C HIS A 3 -7.38 17.08 35.42
N ALA A 4 -6.83 15.94 35.81
CA ALA A 4 -6.96 14.70 35.06
C ALA A 4 -8.45 14.33 35.08
N GLY A 5 -9.17 14.63 34.03
CA GLY A 5 -10.53 14.15 33.82
C GLY A 5 -10.46 12.65 33.60
N SER A 6 -10.92 11.88 34.61
CA SER A 6 -11.23 10.47 34.45
C SER A 6 -12.39 10.36 33.45
N HIS A 7 -12.10 10.02 32.20
CA HIS A 7 -13.10 9.51 31.29
C HIS A 7 -13.46 8.10 31.76
N GLY A 8 -14.41 8.03 32.67
CA GLY A 8 -15.00 6.77 33.12
C GLY A 8 -15.72 6.12 31.95
N ALA A 9 -15.45 4.84 31.74
CA ALA A 9 -16.13 3.94 30.82
C ALA A 9 -17.68 4.02 31.02
N LYS A 10 -18.34 4.95 30.33
CA LYS A 10 -19.79 5.11 30.41
C LYS A 10 -20.53 4.51 29.21
N ASP A 11 -19.80 4.15 28.14
CA ASP A 11 -20.46 3.77 26.86
C ASP A 11 -20.03 2.38 26.33
N GLY A 12 -19.34 1.55 27.10
CA GLY A 12 -18.88 0.23 26.65
C GLY A 12 -17.72 0.27 25.65
N LEU A 13 -17.15 1.45 25.37
CA LEU A 13 -16.01 1.62 24.45
C LEU A 13 -14.69 1.31 25.17
N THR A 14 -13.75 0.72 24.42
CA THR A 14 -12.38 0.43 24.86
C THR A 14 -11.42 1.59 24.61
N TYR A 15 -11.78 2.51 23.70
CA TYR A 15 -10.94 3.57 23.16
C TYR A 15 -9.69 3.06 22.43
N ASN A 16 -9.72 1.80 21.98
CA ASN A 16 -8.67 1.18 21.19
C ASN A 16 -9.10 1.02 19.74
N ILE A 17 -8.20 1.30 18.81
CA ILE A 17 -8.35 1.04 17.37
C ILE A 17 -7.29 0.01 16.98
N GLY A 18 -7.73 -1.11 16.42
CA GLY A 18 -6.84 -2.12 15.86
C GLY A 18 -6.26 -1.63 14.54
N ILE A 19 -4.94 -1.70 14.39
CA ILE A 19 -4.25 -1.38 13.14
C ILE A 19 -3.65 -2.67 12.62
N ILE A 20 -4.28 -3.26 11.61
CA ILE A 20 -3.87 -4.55 11.04
C ILE A 20 -2.99 -4.29 9.81
N VAL A 21 -1.83 -4.90 9.78
CA VAL A 21 -0.87 -4.73 8.69
C VAL A 21 -0.13 -6.04 8.40
N ALA A 22 0.14 -6.32 7.13
CA ALA A 22 0.96 -7.48 6.78
C ALA A 22 2.43 -7.25 7.20
N LYS A 23 3.06 -8.31 7.71
CA LYS A 23 4.44 -8.31 8.20
C LYS A 23 5.44 -7.76 7.18
N HIS A 24 5.27 -8.12 5.92
CA HIS A 24 6.16 -7.66 4.86
C HIS A 24 6.12 -6.15 4.62
N PHE A 25 5.01 -5.48 4.92
CA PHE A 25 4.91 -4.02 4.77
C PHE A 25 5.68 -3.25 5.84
N ILE A 26 5.98 -3.87 6.96
CA ILE A 26 6.67 -3.25 8.10
C ILE A 26 7.96 -3.98 8.49
N SER A 27 8.50 -4.85 7.62
CA SER A 27 9.75 -5.57 7.86
C SER A 27 10.96 -4.63 7.99
N ASP A 28 10.92 -3.47 7.33
CA ASP A 28 11.92 -2.40 7.45
C ASP A 28 11.33 -1.19 8.19
N ALA A 29 12.05 -0.71 9.22
CA ALA A 29 11.67 0.44 10.02
C ALA A 29 11.61 1.77 9.21
N SER A 30 12.24 1.83 8.04
CA SER A 30 12.19 2.96 7.10
C SER A 30 11.04 2.85 6.09
N SER A 31 10.25 1.78 6.13
CA SER A 31 9.18 1.55 5.17
C SER A 31 8.11 2.65 5.22
N PHE A 32 7.47 2.89 4.07
CA PHE A 32 6.33 3.80 3.96
C PHE A 32 5.24 3.47 5.00
N TYR A 33 4.92 2.20 5.20
CA TYR A 33 3.87 1.78 6.13
C TYR A 33 4.22 2.03 7.59
N TRP A 34 5.51 2.00 7.98
CA TRP A 34 5.94 2.44 9.31
C TRP A 34 5.69 3.92 9.54
N ILE A 35 5.96 4.75 8.52
CA ILE A 35 5.71 6.20 8.59
C ILE A 35 4.21 6.45 8.74
N VAL A 36 3.38 5.77 7.94
CA VAL A 36 1.91 5.89 8.01
C VAL A 36 1.41 5.44 9.38
N TYR A 37 1.84 4.28 9.87
CA TYR A 37 1.46 3.78 11.19
C TYR A 37 1.75 4.79 12.31
N ARG A 38 2.95 5.36 12.32
CA ARG A 38 3.33 6.36 13.34
C ARG A 38 2.42 7.60 13.31
N ASN A 39 2.09 8.07 12.12
CA ASN A 39 1.16 9.21 11.98
C ASN A 39 -0.26 8.84 12.45
N ILE A 40 -0.74 7.63 12.15
CA ILE A 40 -2.03 7.15 12.65
C ILE A 40 -2.05 7.17 14.17
N VAL A 41 -1.03 6.60 14.81
CA VAL A 41 -0.95 6.55 16.29
C VAL A 41 -0.96 7.95 16.89
N GLU A 42 -0.21 8.90 16.32
CA GLU A 42 -0.20 10.30 16.77
C GLU A 42 -1.59 10.94 16.62
N LEU A 43 -2.27 10.72 15.50
CA LEU A 43 -3.62 11.25 15.26
C LEU A 43 -4.64 10.65 16.22
N LEU A 44 -4.57 9.33 16.48
CA LEU A 44 -5.44 8.65 17.44
C LEU A 44 -5.24 9.20 18.85
N GLN A 45 -3.99 9.39 19.30
CA GLN A 45 -3.69 9.95 20.61
C GLN A 45 -4.27 11.38 20.77
N ASN A 46 -4.24 12.19 19.73
CA ASN A 46 -4.85 13.53 19.73
C ASN A 46 -6.39 13.49 19.88
N GLN A 47 -7.01 12.35 19.58
CA GLN A 47 -8.45 12.08 19.75
C GLN A 47 -8.77 11.23 20.99
N TYR A 48 -7.78 11.01 21.87
CA TYR A 48 -7.88 10.16 23.07
C TYR A 48 -8.17 8.67 22.78
N TYR A 49 -7.76 8.18 21.60
CA TYR A 49 -7.74 6.76 21.25
C TYR A 49 -6.33 6.19 21.30
N TYR A 50 -6.24 4.88 21.42
CA TYR A 50 -4.98 4.13 21.37
C TYR A 50 -4.95 3.23 20.15
N GLY A 51 -3.84 3.25 19.39
CA GLY A 51 -3.61 2.33 18.28
C GLY A 51 -2.99 1.02 18.76
N MET A 52 -3.64 -0.10 18.51
CA MET A 52 -3.13 -1.44 18.76
C MET A 52 -2.63 -2.05 17.44
N LEU A 53 -1.31 -2.23 17.32
CA LEU A 53 -0.71 -2.82 16.13
C LEU A 53 -0.88 -4.33 16.13
N GLU A 54 -1.48 -4.86 15.08
CA GLU A 54 -1.63 -6.29 14.79
C GLU A 54 -0.91 -6.63 13.49
N VAL A 55 0.14 -7.43 13.61
CA VAL A 55 0.97 -7.82 12.48
C VAL A 55 0.57 -9.22 12.03
N VAL A 56 0.14 -9.34 10.78
CA VAL A 56 -0.30 -10.61 10.20
C VAL A 56 0.67 -11.08 9.12
N ASP A 57 0.86 -12.38 8.99
CA ASP A 57 1.79 -12.95 8.01
C ASP A 57 1.28 -12.81 6.56
N ASN A 58 -0.04 -12.69 6.36
CA ASN A 58 -0.72 -12.61 5.05
C ASN A 58 -0.38 -13.78 4.11
N LYS A 59 -0.20 -14.98 4.69
CA LYS A 59 0.21 -16.21 3.96
C LYS A 59 -0.78 -16.62 2.88
N SER A 60 -2.06 -16.31 3.05
CA SER A 60 -3.10 -16.62 2.06
C SER A 60 -2.93 -15.88 0.73
N MET A 61 -2.11 -14.85 0.66
CA MET A 61 -1.72 -14.21 -0.61
C MET A 61 -0.80 -15.10 -1.46
N THR A 62 0.01 -15.96 -0.82
CA THR A 62 1.01 -16.82 -1.49
C THR A 62 0.63 -18.29 -1.48
N ASP A 63 -0.13 -18.74 -0.48
CA ASP A 63 -0.63 -20.11 -0.34
C ASP A 63 -2.16 -20.10 -0.14
N PRO A 64 -2.94 -20.51 -1.15
CA PRO A 64 -4.41 -20.56 -1.05
C PRO A 64 -4.95 -21.49 0.05
N ASN A 65 -4.12 -22.40 0.58
CA ASN A 65 -4.51 -23.31 1.66
C ASN A 65 -4.14 -22.77 3.04
N ALA A 66 -3.38 -21.69 3.11
CA ALA A 66 -3.01 -21.07 4.38
C ALA A 66 -4.21 -20.33 4.97
N VAL A 67 -4.55 -20.66 6.21
CA VAL A 67 -5.58 -19.94 6.99
C VAL A 67 -4.88 -19.07 7.99
N GLU A 68 -5.10 -17.77 7.87
CA GLU A 68 -4.59 -16.79 8.83
C GLU A 68 -5.65 -16.49 9.90
N GLU A 69 -5.26 -16.51 11.16
CA GLU A 69 -6.19 -16.28 12.26
C GLU A 69 -6.48 -14.80 12.46
N VAL A 70 -7.72 -14.48 12.80
CA VAL A 70 -8.12 -13.13 13.21
C VAL A 70 -7.47 -12.81 14.55
N PRO A 71 -6.90 -11.60 14.77
CA PRO A 71 -6.22 -11.26 16.00
C PRO A 71 -7.09 -11.38 17.26
N ASN A 72 -6.50 -11.83 18.36
CA ASN A 72 -7.19 -11.95 19.65
C ASN A 72 -7.78 -10.62 20.15
N THR A 73 -7.19 -9.50 19.78
CA THR A 73 -7.73 -8.17 20.12
C THR A 73 -9.11 -7.92 19.51
N VAL A 74 -9.36 -8.49 18.32
CA VAL A 74 -10.67 -8.49 17.65
C VAL A 74 -11.60 -9.51 18.31
N LEU A 75 -11.13 -10.76 18.49
CA LEU A 75 -11.90 -11.85 19.07
C LEU A 75 -12.37 -11.55 20.50
N ASP A 76 -11.52 -10.92 21.30
CA ASP A 76 -11.78 -10.58 22.71
C ASP A 76 -12.47 -9.21 22.88
N HIS A 77 -12.94 -8.58 21.81
CA HIS A 77 -13.58 -7.25 21.83
C HIS A 77 -12.73 -6.17 22.52
N LYS A 78 -11.41 -6.16 22.28
CA LYS A 78 -10.47 -5.19 22.87
C LYS A 78 -10.32 -3.92 22.05
N VAL A 79 -10.96 -3.85 20.89
CA VAL A 79 -10.92 -2.71 19.97
C VAL A 79 -12.33 -2.31 19.57
N ASP A 80 -12.52 -1.01 19.31
CA ASP A 80 -13.81 -0.42 18.92
C ASP A 80 -13.97 -0.27 17.40
N GLY A 81 -12.87 -0.41 16.66
CA GLY A 81 -12.82 -0.34 15.21
C GLY A 81 -11.46 -0.74 14.67
N LEU A 82 -11.37 -0.83 13.35
CA LEU A 82 -10.21 -1.35 12.66
C LEU A 82 -9.74 -0.40 11.56
N ILE A 83 -8.42 -0.25 11.44
CA ILE A 83 -7.76 0.28 10.25
C ILE A 83 -6.94 -0.86 9.66
N VAL A 84 -7.27 -1.27 8.43
CA VAL A 84 -6.47 -2.25 7.69
C VAL A 84 -5.50 -1.47 6.81
N LEU A 85 -4.22 -1.60 7.10
CA LEU A 85 -3.15 -0.81 6.48
C LEU A 85 -2.41 -1.64 5.43
N GLY A 86 -2.60 -1.28 4.16
CA GLY A 86 -2.06 -2.02 3.02
C GLY A 86 -2.87 -3.28 2.68
N GLN A 87 -2.65 -3.80 1.48
CA GLN A 87 -3.46 -4.87 0.91
C GLN A 87 -3.26 -6.20 1.64
N LEU A 88 -4.38 -6.80 2.08
CA LEU A 88 -4.46 -8.16 2.59
C LEU A 88 -5.27 -9.04 1.63
N SER A 89 -5.21 -10.36 1.82
CA SER A 89 -6.00 -11.29 1.01
C SER A 89 -7.51 -11.09 1.25
N GLU A 90 -8.31 -11.27 0.22
CA GLU A 90 -9.78 -11.14 0.33
C GLU A 90 -10.35 -12.13 1.34
N ASP A 91 -9.86 -13.37 1.37
CA ASP A 91 -10.30 -14.39 2.34
C ASP A 91 -10.03 -13.97 3.80
N TYR A 92 -8.93 -13.29 4.05
CA TYR A 92 -8.65 -12.77 5.39
C TYR A 92 -9.55 -11.60 5.74
N ILE A 93 -9.75 -10.67 4.80
CA ILE A 93 -10.67 -9.53 4.96
C ILE A 93 -12.10 -10.04 5.24
N ASP A 94 -12.57 -11.05 4.50
CA ASP A 94 -13.91 -11.61 4.71
C ASP A 94 -14.08 -12.20 6.10
N ARG A 95 -13.07 -12.91 6.63
CA ARG A 95 -13.09 -13.40 8.02
C ARG A 95 -13.09 -12.27 9.04
N LEU A 96 -12.27 -11.24 8.82
CA LEU A 96 -12.19 -10.07 9.69
C LEU A 96 -13.55 -9.35 9.77
N MET A 97 -14.21 -9.17 8.64
CA MET A 97 -15.50 -8.47 8.55
C MET A 97 -16.67 -9.20 9.22
N GLN A 98 -16.56 -10.51 9.46
CA GLN A 98 -17.57 -11.27 10.23
C GLN A 98 -17.72 -10.79 11.67
N HIS A 99 -16.75 -10.05 12.20
CA HIS A 99 -16.81 -9.50 13.56
C HIS A 99 -17.58 -8.17 13.67
N ASN A 100 -18.07 -7.62 12.55
CA ASN A 100 -18.93 -6.42 12.50
C ASN A 100 -18.34 -5.19 13.21
N LEU A 101 -17.02 -5.03 13.24
CA LEU A 101 -16.37 -3.82 13.73
C LEU A 101 -16.35 -2.75 12.63
N PRO A 102 -16.57 -1.46 12.97
CA PRO A 102 -16.29 -0.37 12.06
C PRO A 102 -14.89 -0.49 11.49
N THR A 103 -14.75 -0.55 10.17
CA THR A 103 -13.47 -0.83 9.50
C THR A 103 -13.24 0.17 8.39
N VAL A 104 -11.99 0.61 8.24
CA VAL A 104 -11.52 1.46 7.14
C VAL A 104 -10.29 0.82 6.52
N PHE A 105 -10.25 0.77 5.19
CA PHE A 105 -9.07 0.37 4.45
C PHE A 105 -8.18 1.59 4.17
N LEU A 106 -6.89 1.44 4.32
CA LEU A 106 -5.90 2.49 4.09
C LEU A 106 -4.83 2.03 3.11
N ASP A 107 -4.67 2.77 2.02
CA ASP A 107 -3.74 2.54 0.91
C ASP A 107 -4.07 1.29 0.05
N PHE A 108 -5.29 0.78 0.13
CA PHE A 108 -5.81 -0.22 -0.79
C PHE A 108 -7.34 -0.20 -0.83
N TYR A 109 -7.89 -0.82 -1.85
CA TYR A 109 -9.32 -1.13 -1.98
C TYR A 109 -9.48 -2.60 -2.42
N GLY A 110 -10.60 -3.19 -2.07
CA GLY A 110 -10.98 -4.55 -2.46
C GLY A 110 -12.27 -4.58 -3.26
N SER A 111 -12.86 -5.77 -3.40
CA SER A 111 -14.15 -5.99 -4.09
C SER A 111 -15.37 -5.56 -3.26
N ARG A 112 -15.18 -5.16 -2.01
CA ARG A 112 -16.25 -4.80 -1.07
C ARG A 112 -16.74 -3.37 -1.29
N ASP A 113 -18.07 -3.19 -1.27
CA ASP A 113 -18.75 -1.89 -1.38
C ASP A 113 -19.29 -1.38 -0.03
N ASP A 114 -19.10 -2.15 1.05
CA ASP A 114 -19.57 -1.86 2.42
C ASP A 114 -18.44 -1.35 3.35
N VAL A 115 -17.25 -1.06 2.82
CA VAL A 115 -16.09 -0.56 3.58
C VAL A 115 -15.49 0.67 2.92
N ASP A 116 -15.31 1.73 3.71
CA ASP A 116 -14.64 2.94 3.24
C ASP A 116 -13.15 2.69 3.00
N SER A 117 -12.61 3.27 1.92
CA SER A 117 -11.18 3.23 1.61
C SER A 117 -10.59 4.64 1.53
N VAL A 118 -9.44 4.83 2.16
CA VAL A 118 -8.64 6.07 2.08
C VAL A 118 -7.40 5.78 1.23
N LEU A 119 -7.28 6.46 0.11
CA LEU A 119 -6.30 6.17 -0.93
C LEU A 119 -5.51 7.42 -1.32
N SER A 120 -4.26 7.22 -1.74
CA SER A 120 -3.57 8.18 -2.58
C SER A 120 -4.11 8.06 -4.01
N ASP A 121 -4.26 9.18 -4.72
CA ASP A 121 -4.61 9.14 -6.15
C ASP A 121 -3.41 8.70 -7.00
N SER A 122 -3.11 7.40 -6.89
CA SER A 122 -1.99 6.73 -7.55
C SER A 122 -2.10 6.79 -9.07
N PHE A 123 -3.33 6.69 -9.58
CA PHE A 123 -3.60 6.77 -11.01
C PHE A 123 -3.26 8.17 -11.57
N TYR A 124 -3.82 9.21 -10.96
CA TYR A 124 -3.61 10.57 -11.43
C TYR A 124 -2.16 11.03 -11.24
N GLY A 125 -1.53 10.66 -10.12
CA GLY A 125 -0.12 10.94 -9.87
C GLY A 125 0.80 10.37 -10.96
N ALA A 126 0.63 9.11 -11.33
CA ALA A 126 1.42 8.48 -12.39
C ALA A 126 1.09 9.04 -13.79
N TYR A 127 -0.19 9.37 -14.04
CA TYR A 127 -0.60 10.06 -15.26
C TYR A 127 0.12 11.41 -15.42
N MET A 128 0.16 12.23 -14.36
CA MET A 128 0.85 13.52 -14.35
C MET A 128 2.36 13.37 -14.56
N LEU A 129 3.01 12.43 -13.88
CA LEU A 129 4.44 12.17 -14.07
C LEU A 129 4.76 11.75 -15.52
N THR A 130 3.95 10.87 -16.09
CA THR A 130 4.13 10.41 -17.47
C THR A 130 3.90 11.54 -18.46
N SER A 131 2.86 12.35 -18.26
CA SER A 131 2.57 13.52 -19.06
C SER A 131 3.72 14.52 -19.04
N HIS A 132 4.30 14.77 -17.86
CA HIS A 132 5.48 15.63 -17.72
C HIS A 132 6.68 15.11 -18.52
N LEU A 133 6.95 13.81 -18.52
CA LEU A 133 8.01 13.23 -19.35
C LEU A 133 7.73 13.43 -20.85
N ILE A 134 6.47 13.25 -21.27
CA ILE A 134 6.04 13.43 -22.65
C ILE A 134 6.19 14.90 -23.10
N GLU A 135 5.81 15.85 -22.25
CA GLU A 135 5.97 17.30 -22.47
C GLU A 135 7.45 17.69 -22.62
N ASN A 136 8.35 17.00 -21.91
CA ASN A 136 9.80 17.18 -22.01
C ASN A 136 10.41 16.42 -23.22
N GLY A 137 9.59 15.89 -24.12
CA GLY A 137 10.02 15.30 -25.39
C GLY A 137 10.29 13.79 -25.35
N HIS A 138 10.12 13.11 -24.20
CA HIS A 138 10.27 11.67 -24.15
C HIS A 138 9.13 10.97 -24.89
N ARG A 139 9.48 9.95 -25.67
CA ARG A 139 8.53 9.07 -26.38
C ARG A 139 8.82 7.59 -26.14
N ARG A 140 9.96 7.31 -25.54
CA ARG A 140 10.45 5.98 -25.15
C ARG A 140 10.46 5.96 -23.63
N ILE A 141 9.31 5.65 -23.03
CA ILE A 141 9.10 5.72 -21.60
C ILE A 141 8.79 4.32 -21.08
N GLY A 142 9.53 3.84 -20.09
CA GLY A 142 9.29 2.57 -19.43
C GLY A 142 8.52 2.75 -18.11
N PHE A 143 7.91 1.68 -17.63
CA PHE A 143 7.32 1.59 -16.30
C PHE A 143 8.09 0.56 -15.47
N LEU A 144 8.47 0.92 -14.25
CA LEU A 144 9.16 0.04 -13.31
C LEU A 144 8.27 -0.17 -12.09
N GLY A 145 7.65 -1.35 -12.03
CA GLY A 145 6.74 -1.75 -10.97
C GLY A 145 6.03 -3.08 -11.29
N SER A 146 5.87 -3.92 -10.28
CA SER A 146 5.18 -5.22 -10.38
C SER A 146 3.66 -5.01 -10.30
N ILE A 147 2.99 -4.97 -11.46
CA ILE A 147 1.59 -4.54 -11.64
C ILE A 147 0.62 -5.36 -10.80
N SER A 148 0.90 -6.64 -10.56
CA SER A 148 0.02 -7.55 -9.83
C SER A 148 0.26 -7.57 -8.32
N SER A 149 1.22 -6.79 -7.80
CA SER A 149 1.59 -6.85 -6.38
C SER A 149 0.59 -6.14 -5.47
N THR A 150 0.12 -4.94 -5.87
CA THR A 150 -0.88 -4.17 -5.11
C THR A 150 -1.78 -3.36 -6.03
N SER A 151 -2.98 -3.00 -5.57
CA SER A 151 -3.91 -2.12 -6.28
C SER A 151 -3.27 -0.75 -6.59
N SER A 152 -2.50 -0.19 -5.68
CA SER A 152 -1.84 1.11 -5.86
C SER A 152 -0.77 1.09 -6.96
N ILE A 153 -0.02 -0.01 -7.12
CA ILE A 153 0.93 -0.18 -8.23
C ILE A 153 0.20 -0.35 -9.57
N GLN A 154 -0.90 -1.12 -9.56
CA GLN A 154 -1.75 -1.28 -10.74
C GLN A 154 -2.34 0.06 -11.19
N ASP A 155 -2.84 0.88 -10.27
CA ASP A 155 -3.38 2.21 -10.58
C ASP A 155 -2.30 3.13 -11.18
N ARG A 156 -1.07 3.10 -10.64
CA ARG A 156 0.06 3.86 -11.22
C ARG A 156 0.37 3.41 -12.65
N TYR A 157 0.37 2.10 -12.88
CA TYR A 157 0.54 1.58 -14.25
C TYR A 157 -0.57 2.03 -15.19
N LEU A 158 -1.82 2.01 -14.75
CA LEU A 158 -2.95 2.46 -15.56
C LEU A 158 -2.87 3.97 -15.85
N GLY A 159 -2.43 4.78 -14.90
CA GLY A 159 -2.16 6.21 -15.09
C GLY A 159 -1.06 6.46 -16.12
N TYR A 160 0.05 5.73 -16.01
CA TYR A 160 1.12 5.75 -17.02
C TYR A 160 0.60 5.37 -18.40
N TYR A 161 -0.14 4.27 -18.51
CA TYR A 161 -0.68 3.79 -19.78
C TYR A 161 -1.68 4.78 -20.40
N LYS A 162 -2.55 5.40 -19.59
CA LYS A 162 -3.47 6.44 -20.05
C LYS A 162 -2.73 7.60 -20.71
N ALA A 163 -1.66 8.09 -20.11
CA ALA A 163 -0.88 9.20 -20.67
C ALA A 163 -0.23 8.82 -22.02
N LEU A 164 0.30 7.60 -22.16
CA LEU A 164 0.81 7.10 -23.44
C LEU A 164 -0.29 7.04 -24.49
N LEU A 165 -1.45 6.49 -24.13
CA LEU A 165 -2.59 6.31 -25.05
C LEU A 165 -3.08 7.65 -25.60
N GLU A 166 -3.27 8.65 -24.75
CA GLU A 166 -3.72 9.99 -25.16
C GLU A 166 -2.73 10.68 -26.10
N ASN A 167 -1.44 10.40 -25.92
CA ASN A 167 -0.38 10.95 -26.76
C ASN A 167 0.00 10.06 -27.95
N ARG A 168 -0.75 8.98 -28.20
CA ARG A 168 -0.53 8.02 -29.30
C ARG A 168 0.87 7.39 -29.27
N ILE A 169 1.44 7.21 -28.08
CA ILE A 169 2.70 6.52 -27.85
C ILE A 169 2.38 5.04 -27.64
N PRO A 170 2.93 4.11 -28.43
CA PRO A 170 2.64 2.70 -28.27
C PRO A 170 3.23 2.18 -26.95
N LEU A 171 2.44 1.41 -26.19
CA LEU A 171 2.93 0.67 -25.03
C LEU A 171 3.86 -0.45 -25.51
N ARG A 172 5.04 -0.53 -24.89
CA ARG A 172 6.00 -1.61 -25.09
C ARG A 172 6.07 -2.48 -23.86
N GLN A 173 5.68 -3.73 -23.99
CA GLN A 173 5.65 -4.68 -22.86
C GLN A 173 7.04 -5.00 -22.30
N ASP A 174 8.07 -4.98 -23.15
CA ASP A 174 9.46 -5.16 -22.77
C ASP A 174 10.05 -3.99 -21.94
N TRP A 175 9.32 -2.89 -21.84
CA TRP A 175 9.62 -1.73 -20.98
C TRP A 175 8.78 -1.67 -19.71
N VAL A 176 7.92 -2.66 -19.49
CA VAL A 176 7.20 -2.85 -18.24
C VAL A 176 7.97 -3.86 -17.40
N ILE A 177 8.71 -3.36 -16.42
CA ILE A 177 9.71 -4.13 -15.68
C ILE A 177 9.21 -4.37 -14.27
N ALA A 178 9.23 -5.63 -13.82
CA ALA A 178 8.92 -5.94 -12.45
C ALA A 178 10.02 -5.43 -11.51
N ASP A 179 9.63 -4.85 -10.40
CA ASP A 179 10.53 -4.35 -9.36
C ASP A 179 10.60 -5.25 -8.13
N ARG A 180 9.67 -6.21 -8.01
CA ARG A 180 9.59 -7.16 -6.89
C ARG A 180 8.94 -8.47 -7.31
N SER A 181 9.22 -9.52 -6.55
CA SER A 181 8.43 -10.74 -6.58
C SER A 181 7.08 -10.53 -5.87
N ASN A 182 6.16 -11.50 -6.01
CA ASN A 182 4.88 -11.46 -5.28
C ASN A 182 5.05 -11.46 -3.75
N GLU A 183 6.24 -11.69 -3.24
CA GLU A 183 6.60 -11.77 -1.83
C GLU A 183 7.15 -10.46 -1.25
N SER A 184 6.93 -9.32 -1.90
CA SER A 184 7.07 -7.99 -1.32
C SER A 184 8.40 -7.26 -1.40
N ASP A 185 9.54 -7.92 -1.44
CA ASP A 185 10.81 -7.19 -1.40
C ASP A 185 11.20 -6.65 -2.77
N ILE A 186 11.51 -5.36 -2.83
CA ILE A 186 12.02 -4.75 -4.05
C ILE A 186 13.37 -5.38 -4.38
N PHE A 187 13.52 -5.86 -5.61
CA PHE A 187 14.78 -6.47 -6.07
C PHE A 187 15.98 -5.55 -5.83
N PRO A 188 17.14 -6.10 -5.48
CA PRO A 188 18.36 -5.32 -5.36
C PRO A 188 18.79 -4.73 -6.70
N GLU A 189 18.56 -5.45 -7.81
CA GLU A 189 18.85 -5.04 -9.18
C GLU A 189 17.69 -5.44 -10.10
N PHE A 190 17.45 -4.64 -11.15
CA PHE A 190 16.40 -4.87 -12.12
C PHE A 190 16.96 -5.44 -13.42
N THR A 191 16.19 -6.34 -14.05
CA THR A 191 16.51 -6.82 -15.39
C THR A 191 16.08 -5.78 -16.41
N LEU A 192 17.03 -4.96 -16.85
CA LEU A 192 16.79 -3.89 -17.81
C LEU A 192 16.82 -4.44 -19.25
N PRO A 193 15.99 -3.90 -20.17
CA PRO A 193 15.98 -4.33 -21.56
C PRO A 193 17.22 -3.85 -22.33
N ASN A 194 17.63 -4.59 -23.34
CA ASN A 194 18.75 -4.16 -24.22
C ASN A 194 18.41 -2.87 -25.00
N ASP A 195 17.15 -2.75 -25.44
CA ASP A 195 16.65 -1.53 -26.08
C ASP A 195 16.05 -0.61 -25.01
N MET A 196 16.90 0.18 -24.38
CA MET A 196 16.52 1.03 -23.24
C MET A 196 15.55 2.14 -23.61
N PRO A 197 14.51 2.41 -22.78
CA PRO A 197 13.75 3.64 -22.87
C PRO A 197 14.62 4.85 -22.49
N THR A 198 14.16 6.05 -22.79
CA THR A 198 14.86 7.30 -22.46
C THR A 198 14.43 7.89 -21.13
N ALA A 199 13.35 7.37 -20.53
CA ALA A 199 12.85 7.74 -19.22
C ALA A 199 12.06 6.57 -18.62
N PHE A 200 11.91 6.58 -17.29
CA PHE A 200 11.10 5.62 -16.55
C PHE A 200 10.13 6.33 -15.62
N VAL A 201 8.93 5.79 -15.51
CA VAL A 201 8.01 6.03 -14.42
C VAL A 201 8.17 4.88 -13.43
N CYS A 202 8.60 5.17 -12.21
CA CYS A 202 8.77 4.17 -11.16
C CYS A 202 7.56 4.18 -10.23
N ASN A 203 7.19 3.02 -9.72
CA ASN A 203 6.03 2.91 -8.85
C ASN A 203 6.22 3.61 -7.49
N CYS A 204 7.45 3.72 -6.99
CA CYS A 204 7.77 4.40 -5.73
C CYS A 204 9.21 4.96 -5.73
N ASP A 205 9.50 5.79 -4.73
CA ASP A 205 10.79 6.47 -4.58
C ASP A 205 11.94 5.48 -4.37
N GLU A 206 11.72 4.41 -3.61
CA GLU A 206 12.75 3.39 -3.38
C GLU A 206 13.14 2.68 -4.67
N THR A 207 12.16 2.30 -5.49
CA THR A 207 12.38 1.70 -6.81
C THR A 207 13.13 2.67 -7.73
N ALA A 208 12.76 3.96 -7.71
CA ALA A 208 13.44 5.00 -8.47
C ALA A 208 14.90 5.17 -8.00
N TYR A 209 15.14 5.20 -6.70
CA TYR A 209 16.47 5.31 -6.13
C TYR A 209 17.39 4.14 -6.54
N LYS A 210 16.89 2.91 -6.45
CA LYS A 210 17.62 1.70 -6.86
C LYS A 210 17.95 1.73 -8.36
N LEU A 211 16.95 2.10 -9.21
CA LEU A 211 17.17 2.24 -10.65
C LEU A 211 18.27 3.26 -10.97
N VAL A 212 18.21 4.45 -10.37
CA VAL A 212 19.22 5.50 -10.60
C VAL A 212 20.61 5.01 -10.22
N ASN A 213 20.76 4.30 -9.10
CA ASN A 213 22.06 3.76 -8.70
C ASN A 213 22.56 2.67 -9.67
N GLN A 214 21.69 1.78 -10.12
CA GLN A 214 22.01 0.75 -11.11
C GLN A 214 22.45 1.38 -12.44
N LEU A 215 21.74 2.41 -12.94
CA LEU A 215 22.09 3.11 -14.17
C LEU A 215 23.40 3.90 -14.08
N LYS A 216 23.80 4.36 -12.89
CA LYS A 216 25.08 5.04 -12.68
C LYS A 216 26.27 4.08 -12.59
N ALA A 217 26.02 2.83 -12.25
CA ALA A 217 27.06 1.80 -12.11
C ALA A 217 27.36 1.06 -13.44
N ALA A 218 26.47 1.18 -14.43
CA ALA A 218 26.58 0.57 -15.76
C ALA A 218 27.33 1.48 -16.74
#